data_9819d24be3d714c9408df94b96f03420
#
_entry.id   9819d24be3d714c9408df94b96f03420
#
_cell.length_a   1.000
_cell.length_b   1.000
_cell.length_c   1.000
_cell.angle_alpha   90.00
_cell.angle_beta   90.00
_cell.angle_gamma   90.00
#
_symmetry.space_group_name_H-M   'P 1'
#
loop_
_entity.id
_entity.type
_entity.pdbx_description
1 polymer ?
#
loop_
_entity_poly.entity_id
_entity_poly.type
_entity_poly.pdbx_seq_one_letter_code
_entity_poly.pdbx_strand_id
1 'polypeptide(L)'
;MISPSNNCLRRLGGAGLLLLLLGACGILDTTREARPAFYSLYGARPGAISSIAAPRSISAPTLIVNPPHAAPGFDSHRIIYVREPHQLEYFARSEWIDTPARMIAPSIVAALENTSAFRAVVMTPSVAAGDLRLDVEILRLQHEFGSAPSHVRFTLRAYLVDNETRQVLAWQEFDETVAAEQDAPYGGVVAANRAVQNVMERLASFCAKAAGIWAPADSKRHKAGELPLSGQSMANPN
;
A
#
# COMPACT_ATOMS: atom_id res chain seq x y z
N MET A 1 60.30 -72.97 -9.03
CA MET A 1 58.95 -72.50 -9.44
C MET A 1 58.40 -71.71 -8.26
N ILE A 2 58.44 -70.36 -8.35
CA ILE A 2 58.02 -69.43 -7.26
C ILE A 2 56.66 -68.85 -7.69
N SER A 3 55.61 -69.16 -6.92
CA SER A 3 54.24 -68.66 -7.15
C SER A 3 54.13 -67.18 -6.73
N PRO A 4 53.62 -66.32 -7.58
CA PRO A 4 53.47 -64.93 -7.20
C PRO A 4 52.27 -64.72 -6.20
N SER A 5 52.53 -64.03 -5.12
CA SER A 5 51.68 -63.78 -4.00
C SER A 5 50.43 -62.98 -4.38
N ASN A 6 49.24 -63.57 -4.18
CA ASN A 6 47.91 -62.98 -4.37
C ASN A 6 47.60 -61.77 -3.42
N ASN A 7 48.55 -61.43 -2.58
CA ASN A 7 48.37 -60.37 -1.57
C ASN A 7 48.57 -58.96 -2.17
N CYS A 8 49.30 -58.84 -3.32
CA CYS A 8 49.49 -57.52 -3.93
C CYS A 8 48.20 -56.99 -4.61
N LEU A 9 47.48 -57.92 -5.28
CA LEU A 9 46.25 -57.57 -5.99
C LEU A 9 45.11 -57.16 -5.03
N ARG A 10 45.02 -57.77 -3.85
CA ARG A 10 44.00 -57.42 -2.81
C ARG A 10 44.27 -56.05 -2.15
N ARG A 11 45.56 -55.69 -2.02
CA ARG A 11 45.94 -54.38 -1.48
C ARG A 11 45.70 -53.22 -2.45
N LEU A 12 45.89 -53.42 -3.74
CA LEU A 12 45.57 -52.44 -4.78
C LEU A 12 44.08 -52.26 -4.98
N GLY A 13 43.28 -53.32 -4.89
CA GLY A 13 41.81 -53.22 -4.96
C GLY A 13 41.19 -52.46 -3.77
N GLY A 14 41.74 -52.66 -2.55
CA GLY A 14 41.29 -51.97 -1.36
C GLY A 14 41.60 -50.46 -1.36
N ALA A 15 42.79 -50.08 -1.86
CA ALA A 15 43.17 -48.67 -1.96
C ALA A 15 42.35 -47.92 -3.03
N GLY A 16 42.02 -48.57 -4.14
CA GLY A 16 41.15 -47.99 -5.18
C GLY A 16 39.72 -47.75 -4.72
N LEU A 17 39.17 -48.68 -3.94
CA LEU A 17 37.82 -48.56 -3.41
C LEU A 17 37.72 -47.46 -2.31
N LEU A 18 38.79 -47.31 -1.51
CA LEU A 18 38.85 -46.25 -0.47
C LEU A 18 38.97 -44.85 -1.09
N LEU A 19 39.71 -44.70 -2.19
CA LEU A 19 39.80 -43.43 -2.94
C LEU A 19 38.49 -43.02 -3.64
N LEU A 20 37.71 -43.99 -4.10
CA LEU A 20 36.39 -43.76 -4.68
C LEU A 20 35.36 -43.30 -3.62
N LEU A 21 35.46 -43.79 -2.38
CA LEU A 21 34.59 -43.38 -1.29
C LEU A 21 34.92 -41.97 -0.75
N LEU A 22 36.16 -41.53 -0.83
CA LEU A 22 36.56 -40.17 -0.44
C LEU A 22 36.17 -39.09 -1.48
N GLY A 23 36.01 -39.47 -2.76
CA GLY A 23 35.55 -38.56 -3.81
C GLY A 23 34.05 -38.25 -3.79
N ALA A 24 33.25 -39.05 -3.09
CA ALA A 24 31.79 -38.86 -3.05
C ALA A 24 31.31 -37.72 -2.09
N CYS A 25 32.15 -37.21 -1.22
CA CYS A 25 31.82 -36.12 -0.31
C CYS A 25 31.93 -34.70 -0.91
N GLY A 26 32.37 -34.56 -2.16
CA GLY A 26 32.58 -33.28 -2.82
C GLY A 26 31.35 -32.72 -3.58
N ILE A 27 30.25 -33.44 -3.65
CA ILE A 27 29.04 -33.03 -4.43
C ILE A 27 27.87 -32.61 -3.51
N LEU A 28 28.13 -32.32 -2.25
CA LEU A 28 27.22 -31.45 -1.52
C LEU A 28 27.59 -30.01 -1.90
N ASP A 29 27.25 -29.65 -3.13
CA ASP A 29 27.08 -28.27 -3.50
C ASP A 29 26.01 -27.73 -2.59
N THR A 30 26.42 -27.04 -1.54
CA THR A 30 25.52 -26.29 -0.68
C THR A 30 24.80 -25.34 -1.64
N THR A 31 23.60 -25.73 -2.06
CA THR A 31 22.68 -24.82 -2.74
C THR A 31 22.57 -23.62 -1.80
N ARG A 32 23.35 -22.60 -2.14
CA ARG A 32 23.34 -21.32 -1.43
C ARG A 32 21.90 -20.87 -1.54
N GLU A 33 21.09 -21.13 -0.50
CA GLU A 33 19.71 -20.67 -0.48
C GLU A 33 19.74 -19.19 -0.80
N ALA A 34 19.25 -18.87 -2.00
CA ALA A 34 19.21 -17.49 -2.43
C ALA A 34 18.34 -16.73 -1.42
N ARG A 35 18.96 -15.78 -0.72
CA ARG A 35 18.28 -14.98 0.29
C ARG A 35 17.04 -14.34 -0.32
N PRO A 36 15.91 -14.30 0.39
CA PRO A 36 14.74 -13.60 -0.10
C PRO A 36 15.05 -12.12 -0.33
N ALA A 37 14.51 -11.58 -1.41
CA ALA A 37 14.58 -10.16 -1.72
C ALA A 37 13.39 -9.46 -1.06
N PHE A 38 13.67 -8.39 -0.33
CA PHE A 38 12.65 -7.57 0.31
C PHE A 38 12.46 -6.26 -0.47
N TYR A 39 11.20 -5.90 -0.69
CA TYR A 39 10.81 -4.73 -1.45
C TYR A 39 9.91 -3.82 -0.63
N SER A 40 9.89 -2.55 -1.00
CA SER A 40 9.07 -1.53 -0.34
C SER A 40 8.12 -0.85 -1.33
N LEU A 41 7.02 -0.35 -0.79
CA LEU A 41 6.07 0.51 -1.49
C LEU A 41 6.26 1.95 -0.98
N TYR A 42 6.73 2.82 -1.85
CA TYR A 42 6.83 4.24 -1.57
C TYR A 42 5.97 4.97 -2.61
N GLY A 43 4.74 5.28 -2.29
CA GLY A 43 3.83 6.00 -3.20
C GLY A 43 4.24 7.45 -3.50
N ALA A 44 5.20 8.01 -2.78
CA ALA A 44 5.86 9.28 -3.07
C ALA A 44 7.35 9.12 -2.82
N ARG A 45 8.20 9.74 -3.64
CA ARG A 45 9.64 9.77 -3.39
C ARG A 45 9.90 10.30 -1.98
N PRO A 46 10.63 9.54 -1.10
CA PRO A 46 11.17 10.11 0.12
C PRO A 46 12.20 11.17 -0.32
N GLY A 47 11.87 12.42 -0.23
CA GLY A 47 12.79 13.49 -0.67
C GLY A 47 12.14 14.82 -0.96
N ALA A 48 10.86 14.83 -1.26
CA ALA A 48 10.08 16.05 -1.22
C ALA A 48 9.59 16.31 0.21
N ILE A 49 10.53 16.51 1.15
CA ILE A 49 10.21 17.29 2.35
C ILE A 49 9.92 18.68 1.77
N SER A 50 8.65 18.90 1.49
CA SER A 50 8.19 20.19 1.01
C SER A 50 8.53 21.18 2.11
N SER A 51 9.54 22.00 1.81
CA SER A 51 9.92 23.17 2.59
C SER A 51 8.67 23.85 3.14
N ILE A 52 8.65 24.09 4.46
CA ILE A 52 7.78 25.03 5.19
C ILE A 52 6.41 25.17 4.50
N ALA A 53 5.45 24.36 4.96
CA ALA A 53 4.08 24.43 4.45
C ALA A 53 3.63 25.91 4.45
N ALA A 54 3.13 26.38 3.30
CA ALA A 54 2.49 27.68 3.22
C ALA A 54 1.46 27.82 4.36
N PRO A 55 1.24 29.03 4.91
CA PRO A 55 0.27 29.23 5.98
C PRO A 55 -1.07 28.66 5.56
N ARG A 56 -1.47 27.56 6.17
CA ARG A 56 -2.76 26.90 5.88
C ARG A 56 -3.87 27.73 6.50
N SER A 57 -4.99 27.86 5.82
CA SER A 57 -6.13 28.59 6.34
C SER A 57 -6.56 28.04 7.70
N ILE A 58 -6.73 28.92 8.67
CA ILE A 58 -7.22 28.55 10.03
C ILE A 58 -8.62 27.92 9.94
N SER A 59 -9.39 28.28 8.91
CA SER A 59 -10.74 27.75 8.67
C SER A 59 -10.75 26.39 7.95
N ALA A 60 -9.61 25.91 7.45
CA ALA A 60 -9.54 24.60 6.81
C ALA A 60 -9.70 23.48 7.86
N PRO A 61 -10.37 22.36 7.52
CA PRO A 61 -10.58 21.27 8.47
C PRO A 61 -9.27 20.53 8.81
N THR A 62 -9.23 19.96 10.01
CA THR A 62 -8.24 18.96 10.40
C THR A 62 -8.71 17.57 9.96
N LEU A 63 -7.88 16.87 9.22
CA LEU A 63 -8.15 15.50 8.75
C LEU A 63 -7.45 14.48 9.64
N ILE A 64 -8.20 13.56 10.20
CA ILE A 64 -7.70 12.35 10.86
C ILE A 64 -7.63 11.25 9.82
N VAL A 65 -6.46 10.63 9.68
CA VAL A 65 -6.26 9.45 8.83
C VAL A 65 -6.17 8.22 9.72
N ASN A 66 -7.11 7.30 9.58
CA ASN A 66 -7.01 6.02 10.26
C ASN A 66 -5.95 5.15 9.58
N PRO A 67 -5.28 4.24 10.33
CA PRO A 67 -4.37 3.28 9.72
C PRO A 67 -5.09 2.53 8.59
N PRO A 68 -4.54 2.52 7.37
CA PRO A 68 -5.11 1.75 6.29
C PRO A 68 -5.15 0.26 6.64
N HIS A 69 -6.11 -0.45 6.10
CA HIS A 69 -6.17 -1.91 6.18
C HIS A 69 -6.25 -2.51 4.77
N ALA A 70 -6.09 -3.82 4.67
CA ALA A 70 -6.20 -4.51 3.41
C ALA A 70 -7.21 -5.67 3.53
N ALA A 71 -7.88 -5.95 2.42
CA ALA A 71 -8.78 -7.09 2.32
C ALA A 71 -8.03 -8.41 2.58
N PRO A 72 -8.73 -9.44 3.09
CA PRO A 72 -8.14 -10.77 3.27
C PRO A 72 -7.44 -11.27 2.00
N GLY A 73 -6.24 -11.81 2.16
CA GLY A 73 -5.38 -12.24 1.06
C GLY A 73 -4.35 -11.19 0.62
N PHE A 74 -4.57 -9.91 0.91
CA PHE A 74 -3.64 -8.82 0.60
C PHE A 74 -3.00 -8.19 1.84
N ASP A 75 -3.41 -8.60 3.04
CA ASP A 75 -2.83 -8.17 4.32
C ASP A 75 -1.68 -9.09 4.75
N SER A 76 -0.62 -9.11 3.98
CA SER A 76 0.57 -9.92 4.27
C SER A 76 1.82 -9.33 3.61
N HIS A 77 3.00 -9.85 3.99
CA HIS A 77 4.28 -9.52 3.36
C HIS A 77 4.45 -10.14 1.96
N ARG A 78 3.53 -10.99 1.53
CA ARG A 78 3.64 -11.70 0.25
C ARG A 78 3.36 -10.79 -0.92
N ILE A 79 4.20 -10.86 -1.95
CA ILE A 79 3.92 -10.24 -3.24
C ILE A 79 3.02 -11.21 -4.01
N ILE A 80 1.76 -10.84 -4.13
CA ILE A 80 0.73 -11.64 -4.79
C ILE A 80 0.83 -11.49 -6.29
N TYR A 81 0.69 -12.60 -7.00
CA TYR A 81 0.51 -12.60 -8.44
C TYR A 81 -0.62 -13.54 -8.89
N VAL A 82 -1.12 -13.34 -10.11
CA VAL A 82 -2.21 -14.09 -10.71
C VAL A 82 -1.81 -14.50 -12.12
N ARG A 83 -1.85 -15.80 -12.41
CA ARG A 83 -1.70 -16.35 -13.77
C ARG A 83 -3.03 -16.80 -14.35
N GLU A 84 -3.89 -17.34 -13.49
CA GLU A 84 -5.21 -17.81 -13.85
C GLU A 84 -6.27 -17.12 -12.98
N PRO A 85 -7.45 -16.79 -13.52
CA PRO A 85 -8.52 -16.17 -12.74
C PRO A 85 -8.84 -16.97 -11.48
N HIS A 86 -9.06 -16.26 -10.37
CA HIS A 86 -9.41 -16.81 -9.05
C HIS A 86 -8.28 -17.57 -8.32
N GLN A 87 -7.08 -17.68 -8.89
CA GLN A 87 -5.94 -18.32 -8.24
C GLN A 87 -4.92 -17.28 -7.82
N LEU A 88 -4.83 -17.02 -6.51
CA LEU A 88 -3.80 -16.16 -5.93
C LEU A 88 -2.55 -17.01 -5.63
N GLU A 89 -1.43 -16.57 -6.16
CA GLU A 89 -0.12 -17.14 -5.91
C GLU A 89 0.80 -16.07 -5.29
N TYR A 90 1.96 -16.46 -4.82
CA TYR A 90 2.96 -15.53 -4.29
C TYR A 90 4.37 -15.95 -4.67
N PHE A 91 5.25 -14.97 -4.83
CA PHE A 91 6.64 -15.24 -5.16
C PHE A 91 7.37 -15.84 -3.97
N ALA A 92 8.01 -17.01 -4.16
CA ALA A 92 8.66 -17.76 -3.08
C ALA A 92 9.89 -17.06 -2.47
N ARG A 93 10.52 -16.11 -3.19
CA ARG A 93 11.77 -15.46 -2.79
C ARG A 93 11.71 -13.94 -2.90
N SER A 94 10.51 -13.36 -2.95
CA SER A 94 10.32 -11.92 -3.06
C SER A 94 9.15 -11.54 -2.18
N GLU A 95 9.40 -10.65 -1.25
CA GLU A 95 8.42 -10.25 -0.24
C GLU A 95 8.43 -8.73 -0.06
N TRP A 96 7.33 -8.19 0.40
CA TRP A 96 7.26 -6.85 0.92
C TRP A 96 7.99 -6.75 2.27
N ILE A 97 8.67 -5.65 2.54
CA ILE A 97 9.37 -5.43 3.82
C ILE A 97 8.40 -5.29 5.01
N ASP A 98 7.17 -4.83 4.74
CA ASP A 98 6.05 -4.75 5.67
C ASP A 98 4.75 -4.98 4.88
N THR A 99 3.60 -5.05 5.55
CA THR A 99 2.32 -5.19 4.84
C THR A 99 2.03 -3.96 3.96
N PRO A 100 1.42 -4.15 2.78
CA PRO A 100 1.11 -3.03 1.88
C PRO A 100 0.38 -1.88 2.55
N ALA A 101 -0.60 -2.19 3.41
CA ALA A 101 -1.37 -1.19 4.14
C ALA A 101 -0.48 -0.30 5.01
N ARG A 102 0.47 -0.89 5.74
CA ARG A 102 1.39 -0.12 6.58
C ARG A 102 2.38 0.69 5.75
N MET A 103 2.84 0.14 4.64
CA MET A 103 3.80 0.84 3.78
C MET A 103 3.22 2.06 3.08
N ILE A 104 1.94 2.02 2.64
CA ILE A 104 1.31 3.17 1.98
C ILE A 104 0.84 4.26 2.93
N ALA A 105 0.74 3.98 4.23
CA ALA A 105 0.21 4.92 5.22
C ALA A 105 0.95 6.28 5.23
N PRO A 106 2.28 6.35 5.23
CA PRO A 106 3.01 7.62 5.13
C PRO A 106 2.74 8.36 3.81
N SER A 107 2.56 7.62 2.71
CA SER A 107 2.30 8.21 1.40
C SER A 107 0.92 8.86 1.32
N ILE A 108 -0.08 8.29 1.98
CA ILE A 108 -1.41 8.90 2.12
C ILE A 108 -1.30 10.25 2.83
N VAL A 109 -0.62 10.30 3.96
CA VAL A 109 -0.44 11.56 4.72
C VAL A 109 0.27 12.60 3.87
N ALA A 110 1.40 12.24 3.26
CA ALA A 110 2.18 13.15 2.42
C ALA A 110 1.36 13.69 1.22
N ALA A 111 0.59 12.83 0.56
CA ALA A 111 -0.25 13.23 -0.57
C ALA A 111 -1.34 14.23 -0.14
N LEU A 112 -1.98 14.00 1.00
CA LEU A 112 -3.01 14.88 1.55
C LEU A 112 -2.44 16.23 2.03
N GLU A 113 -1.28 16.20 2.69
CA GLU A 113 -0.58 17.41 3.12
C GLU A 113 -0.21 18.33 1.96
N ASN A 114 0.16 17.76 0.81
CA ASN A 114 0.51 18.50 -0.38
C ASN A 114 -0.67 19.23 -1.03
N THR A 115 -1.93 18.88 -0.71
CA THR A 115 -3.11 19.55 -1.27
C THR A 115 -3.37 20.93 -0.70
N SER A 116 -2.83 21.25 0.48
CA SER A 116 -3.13 22.44 1.27
C SER A 116 -4.64 22.62 1.61
N ALA A 117 -5.47 21.61 1.37
CA ALA A 117 -6.90 21.63 1.65
C ALA A 117 -7.23 21.47 3.14
N PHE A 118 -6.26 21.00 3.92
CA PHE A 118 -6.41 20.70 5.33
C PHE A 118 -5.49 21.58 6.17
N ARG A 119 -5.98 22.06 7.32
CA ARG A 119 -5.17 22.75 8.32
C ARG A 119 -4.07 21.84 8.87
N ALA A 120 -4.43 20.59 9.14
CA ALA A 120 -3.51 19.54 9.54
C ALA A 120 -4.02 18.19 9.05
N VAL A 121 -3.08 17.29 8.77
CA VAL A 121 -3.35 15.86 8.48
C VAL A 121 -2.66 15.06 9.57
N VAL A 122 -3.40 14.28 10.33
CA VAL A 122 -2.90 13.58 11.51
C VAL A 122 -3.27 12.10 11.42
N MET A 123 -2.28 11.23 11.54
CA MET A 123 -2.54 9.79 11.59
C MET A 123 -2.81 9.32 13.01
N THR A 124 -3.80 8.44 13.20
CA THR A 124 -4.05 7.78 14.48
C THR A 124 -3.06 6.62 14.72
N PRO A 125 -2.72 6.32 16.00
CA PRO A 125 -3.25 6.91 17.22
C PRO A 125 -2.70 8.31 17.47
N SER A 126 -3.61 9.27 17.74
CA SER A 126 -3.27 10.66 18.11
C SER A 126 -4.33 11.20 19.06
N VAL A 127 -3.95 12.13 19.93
CA VAL A 127 -4.87 12.86 20.81
C VAL A 127 -5.51 14.09 20.13
N ALA A 128 -5.11 14.38 18.89
CA ALA A 128 -5.65 15.51 18.15
C ALA A 128 -7.14 15.31 17.85
N ALA A 129 -7.94 16.33 18.08
CA ALA A 129 -9.30 16.38 17.56
C ALA A 129 -9.27 16.70 16.06
N GLY A 130 -10.09 16.02 15.28
CA GLY A 130 -10.21 16.25 13.85
C GLY A 130 -11.66 16.47 13.44
N ASP A 131 -11.83 17.30 12.44
CA ASP A 131 -13.14 17.64 11.87
C ASP A 131 -13.62 16.55 10.91
N LEU A 132 -12.69 16.02 10.13
CA LEU A 132 -12.91 14.96 9.16
C LEU A 132 -12.05 13.72 9.47
N ARG A 133 -12.51 12.56 9.03
CA ARG A 133 -11.79 11.29 9.14
C ARG A 133 -11.75 10.61 7.78
N LEU A 134 -10.59 10.07 7.43
CA LEU A 134 -10.36 9.25 6.26
C LEU A 134 -10.13 7.80 6.68
N ASP A 135 -10.96 6.91 6.15
CA ASP A 135 -10.82 5.46 6.25
C ASP A 135 -10.44 4.91 4.88
N VAL A 136 -9.39 4.07 4.82
CA VAL A 136 -8.83 3.53 3.57
C VAL A 136 -8.66 2.03 3.64
N GLU A 137 -9.07 1.35 2.58
CA GLU A 137 -8.95 -0.10 2.41
C GLU A 137 -8.28 -0.45 1.07
N ILE A 138 -7.22 -1.24 1.11
CA ILE A 138 -6.66 -1.89 -0.08
C ILE A 138 -7.53 -3.10 -0.40
N LEU A 139 -8.23 -3.07 -1.52
CA LEU A 139 -9.04 -4.19 -1.98
C LEU A 139 -8.20 -5.19 -2.77
N ARG A 140 -7.15 -4.71 -3.46
CA ARG A 140 -6.29 -5.53 -4.32
C ARG A 140 -4.94 -4.87 -4.52
N LEU A 141 -3.90 -5.66 -4.47
CA LEU A 141 -2.56 -5.34 -4.95
C LEU A 141 -1.93 -6.63 -5.48
N GLN A 142 -1.90 -6.79 -6.79
CA GLN A 142 -1.45 -8.04 -7.41
C GLN A 142 -0.78 -7.80 -8.76
N HIS A 143 0.16 -8.68 -9.11
CA HIS A 143 0.80 -8.71 -10.42
C HIS A 143 0.07 -9.73 -11.30
N GLU A 144 -0.49 -9.31 -12.41
CA GLU A 144 -1.32 -10.12 -13.31
C GLU A 144 -0.53 -10.50 -14.56
N PHE A 145 -0.43 -11.81 -14.84
CA PHE A 145 0.29 -12.39 -15.96
C PHE A 145 -0.61 -12.86 -17.10
N GLY A 146 -1.89 -12.49 -17.07
CA GLY A 146 -2.88 -12.88 -18.08
C GLY A 146 -2.73 -12.18 -19.44
N SER A 147 -1.80 -11.24 -19.58
CA SER A 147 -1.49 -10.49 -20.79
C SER A 147 0.01 -10.26 -20.92
N ALA A 148 0.47 -9.93 -22.13
CA ALA A 148 1.83 -9.49 -22.39
C ALA A 148 1.82 -8.02 -22.89
N PRO A 149 2.52 -7.07 -22.24
CA PRO A 149 3.26 -7.27 -20.99
C PRO A 149 2.33 -7.57 -19.81
N SER A 150 2.88 -8.21 -18.76
CA SER A 150 2.18 -8.35 -17.48
C SER A 150 1.92 -6.98 -16.85
N HIS A 151 0.98 -6.89 -15.94
CA HIS A 151 0.63 -5.61 -15.32
C HIS A 151 0.32 -5.77 -13.83
N VAL A 152 0.50 -4.71 -13.07
CA VAL A 152 0.07 -4.65 -11.67
C VAL A 152 -1.25 -3.93 -11.61
N ARG A 153 -2.18 -4.51 -10.85
CA ARG A 153 -3.45 -3.89 -10.51
C ARG A 153 -3.48 -3.54 -9.03
N PHE A 154 -3.76 -2.27 -8.76
CA PHE A 154 -3.93 -1.73 -7.42
C PHE A 154 -5.30 -1.12 -7.28
N THR A 155 -6.12 -1.66 -6.37
CA THR A 155 -7.47 -1.17 -6.09
C THR A 155 -7.56 -0.75 -4.64
N LEU A 156 -7.97 0.50 -4.41
CA LEU A 156 -8.09 1.13 -3.11
C LEU A 156 -9.46 1.77 -2.97
N ARG A 157 -10.10 1.63 -1.82
CA ARG A 157 -11.35 2.29 -1.47
C ARG A 157 -11.13 3.26 -0.33
N ALA A 158 -11.74 4.43 -0.42
CA ALA A 158 -11.63 5.48 0.59
C ALA A 158 -13.01 6.04 0.96
N TYR A 159 -13.19 6.32 2.24
CA TYR A 159 -14.35 6.99 2.80
C TYR A 159 -13.91 8.22 3.56
N LEU A 160 -14.45 9.38 3.18
CA LEU A 160 -14.31 10.61 3.94
C LEU A 160 -15.56 10.80 4.80
N VAL A 161 -15.36 10.91 6.10
CA VAL A 161 -16.41 10.92 7.12
C VAL A 161 -16.33 12.21 7.91
N ASP A 162 -17.47 12.84 8.14
CA ASP A 162 -17.61 13.92 9.14
C ASP A 162 -17.46 13.31 10.53
N ASN A 163 -16.46 13.76 11.28
CA ASN A 163 -16.10 13.12 12.54
C ASN A 163 -17.08 13.44 13.67
N GLU A 164 -17.79 14.55 13.60
CA GLU A 164 -18.82 14.95 14.56
C GLU A 164 -20.12 14.17 14.32
N THR A 165 -20.64 14.20 13.10
CA THR A 165 -21.93 13.60 12.75
C THR A 165 -21.84 12.12 12.43
N ARG A 166 -20.63 11.58 12.20
CA ARG A 166 -20.35 10.21 11.77
C ARG A 166 -20.93 9.87 10.39
N GLN A 167 -21.32 10.87 9.61
CA GLN A 167 -21.86 10.67 8.27
C GLN A 167 -20.73 10.54 7.23
N VAL A 168 -20.88 9.62 6.30
CA VAL A 168 -19.99 9.53 5.14
C VAL A 168 -20.33 10.69 4.21
N LEU A 169 -19.37 11.59 4.01
CA LEU A 169 -19.50 12.74 3.13
C LEU A 169 -19.28 12.36 1.68
N ALA A 170 -18.30 11.51 1.46
CA ALA A 170 -17.94 11.00 0.13
C ALA A 170 -17.22 9.68 0.25
N TRP A 171 -17.33 8.84 -0.78
CA TRP A 171 -16.52 7.65 -0.92
C TRP A 171 -16.13 7.44 -2.37
N GLN A 172 -15.01 6.78 -2.60
CA GLN A 172 -14.55 6.46 -3.96
C GLN A 172 -13.68 5.21 -3.95
N GLU A 173 -13.81 4.44 -5.01
CA GLU A 173 -12.91 3.34 -5.34
C GLU A 173 -11.96 3.81 -6.46
N PHE A 174 -10.68 3.55 -6.25
CA PHE A 174 -9.61 3.86 -7.20
C PHE A 174 -9.08 2.53 -7.71
N ASP A 175 -9.16 2.31 -8.99
CA ASP A 175 -8.59 1.15 -9.66
C ASP A 175 -7.52 1.64 -10.66
N GLU A 176 -6.32 1.12 -10.54
CA GLU A 176 -5.17 1.51 -11.33
C GLU A 176 -4.45 0.28 -11.85
N THR A 177 -4.12 0.30 -13.12
CA THR A 177 -3.41 -0.78 -13.79
C THR A 177 -2.17 -0.21 -14.48
N VAL A 178 -1.00 -0.74 -14.14
CA VAL A 178 0.28 -0.30 -14.69
C VAL A 178 1.03 -1.48 -15.26
N ALA A 179 1.45 -1.38 -16.52
CA ALA A 179 2.25 -2.41 -17.17
C ALA A 179 3.62 -2.56 -16.48
N ALA A 180 4.04 -3.80 -16.26
CA ALA A 180 5.37 -4.11 -15.78
C ALA A 180 6.35 -4.09 -16.96
N GLU A 181 7.50 -3.44 -16.78
CA GLU A 181 8.55 -3.39 -17.80
C GLU A 181 9.23 -4.76 -18.01
N GLN A 182 9.12 -5.62 -17.00
CA GLN A 182 9.67 -6.99 -17.02
C GLN A 182 8.68 -7.93 -16.33
N ASP A 183 8.49 -9.11 -16.91
CA ASP A 183 7.67 -10.19 -16.35
C ASP A 183 8.40 -10.93 -15.21
N ALA A 184 8.80 -10.15 -14.18
CA ALA A 184 9.58 -10.59 -13.04
C ALA A 184 9.13 -9.88 -11.76
N PRO A 185 9.42 -10.41 -10.56
CA PRO A 185 9.01 -9.77 -9.29
C PRO A 185 9.41 -8.30 -9.21
N TYR A 186 10.62 -7.95 -9.61
CA TYR A 186 11.11 -6.57 -9.58
C TYR A 186 10.32 -5.66 -10.53
N GLY A 187 10.01 -6.11 -11.75
CA GLY A 187 9.17 -5.36 -12.70
C GLY A 187 7.78 -5.10 -12.12
N GLY A 188 7.20 -6.10 -11.44
CA GLY A 188 5.96 -5.95 -10.70
C GLY A 188 6.05 -4.94 -9.55
N VAL A 189 7.15 -4.95 -8.79
CA VAL A 189 7.38 -3.97 -7.71
C VAL A 189 7.46 -2.54 -8.24
N VAL A 190 8.16 -2.31 -9.36
CA VAL A 190 8.25 -0.98 -10.00
C VAL A 190 6.88 -0.51 -10.45
N ALA A 191 6.11 -1.39 -11.11
CA ALA A 191 4.75 -1.09 -11.55
C ALA A 191 3.81 -0.83 -10.36
N ALA A 192 3.93 -1.60 -9.27
CA ALA A 192 3.16 -1.40 -8.04
C ALA A 192 3.42 -0.02 -7.42
N ASN A 193 4.68 0.40 -7.33
CA ASN A 193 5.03 1.73 -6.81
C ASN A 193 4.44 2.85 -7.66
N ARG A 194 4.45 2.70 -9.00
CA ARG A 194 3.81 3.67 -9.92
C ARG A 194 2.30 3.69 -9.76
N ALA A 195 1.65 2.52 -9.65
CA ALA A 195 0.21 2.42 -9.42
C ALA A 195 -0.21 3.08 -8.10
N VAL A 196 0.54 2.83 -7.02
CA VAL A 196 0.32 3.47 -5.72
C VAL A 196 0.46 4.99 -5.84
N GLN A 197 1.50 5.49 -6.50
CA GLN A 197 1.68 6.94 -6.70
C GLN A 197 0.48 7.57 -7.41
N ASN A 198 0.04 7.00 -8.55
CA ASN A 198 -1.10 7.50 -9.31
C ASN A 198 -2.38 7.53 -8.47
N VAL A 199 -2.61 6.49 -7.66
CA VAL A 199 -3.77 6.43 -6.78
C VAL A 199 -3.67 7.46 -5.65
N MET A 200 -2.49 7.69 -5.06
CA MET A 200 -2.31 8.71 -4.01
C MET A 200 -2.63 10.12 -4.51
N GLU A 201 -2.23 10.47 -5.72
CA GLU A 201 -2.56 11.76 -6.34
C GLU A 201 -4.08 11.93 -6.54
N ARG A 202 -4.75 10.88 -7.01
CA ARG A 202 -6.21 10.88 -7.20
C ARG A 202 -6.97 10.91 -5.88
N LEU A 203 -6.52 10.18 -4.87
CA LEU A 203 -7.05 10.17 -3.51
C LEU A 203 -6.95 11.58 -2.88
N ALA A 204 -5.79 12.21 -3.00
CA ALA A 204 -5.56 13.55 -2.47
C ALA A 204 -6.50 14.57 -3.12
N SER A 205 -6.65 14.53 -4.45
CA SER A 205 -7.58 15.36 -5.20
C SER A 205 -9.05 15.12 -4.78
N PHE A 206 -9.45 13.87 -4.60
CA PHE A 206 -10.78 13.50 -4.13
C PHE A 206 -11.07 14.07 -2.73
N CYS A 207 -10.16 13.87 -1.79
CA CYS A 207 -10.33 14.38 -0.42
C CYS A 207 -10.36 15.91 -0.38
N ALA A 208 -9.51 16.59 -1.15
CA ALA A 208 -9.50 18.05 -1.23
C ALA A 208 -10.81 18.60 -1.79
N LYS A 209 -11.38 18.00 -2.84
CA LYS A 209 -12.68 18.39 -3.39
C LYS A 209 -13.81 18.19 -2.37
N ALA A 210 -13.85 17.04 -1.71
CA ALA A 210 -14.86 16.73 -0.73
C ALA A 210 -14.78 17.66 0.51
N ALA A 211 -13.57 17.97 0.96
CA ALA A 211 -13.35 18.92 2.05
C ALA A 211 -13.78 20.35 1.67
N GLY A 212 -13.64 20.75 0.39
CA GLY A 212 -14.03 22.07 -0.08
C GLY A 212 -15.54 22.35 -0.04
N ILE A 213 -16.36 21.31 -0.04
CA ILE A 213 -17.84 21.41 0.10
C ILE A 213 -18.32 21.13 1.53
N TRP A 214 -17.44 20.72 2.42
CA TRP A 214 -17.78 20.47 3.81
C TRP A 214 -17.94 21.79 4.57
N ALA A 215 -18.95 21.87 5.44
CA ALA A 215 -19.15 22.96 6.37
C ALA A 215 -19.44 22.39 7.75
N PRO A 216 -18.84 22.95 8.83
CA PRO A 216 -19.10 22.55 10.20
C PRO A 216 -20.59 22.56 10.54
N ALA A 217 -21.03 21.65 11.40
CA ALA A 217 -22.44 21.54 11.82
C ALA A 217 -22.98 22.84 12.44
N ASP A 218 -22.17 23.57 13.19
CA ASP A 218 -22.54 24.84 13.77
C ASP A 218 -22.84 25.93 12.74
N SER A 219 -22.12 25.95 11.61
CA SER A 219 -22.38 26.90 10.53
C SER A 219 -23.73 26.64 9.83
N LYS A 220 -24.16 25.38 9.81
CA LYS A 220 -25.45 24.98 9.26
C LYS A 220 -26.61 25.37 10.17
N ARG A 221 -26.44 25.33 11.49
CA ARG A 221 -27.44 25.77 12.48
C ARG A 221 -27.66 27.27 12.41
N HIS A 222 -26.61 28.06 12.24
CA HIS A 222 -26.72 29.51 12.12
C HIS A 222 -27.50 29.94 10.88
N LYS A 223 -27.28 29.32 9.74
CA LYS A 223 -28.04 29.58 8.51
C LYS A 223 -29.51 29.13 8.57
N ALA A 224 -29.82 28.10 9.34
CA ALA A 224 -31.20 27.63 9.51
C ALA A 224 -32.01 28.47 10.50
N GLY A 225 -31.35 29.20 11.41
CA GLY A 225 -31.99 30.10 12.38
C GLY A 225 -32.30 31.49 11.84
N GLU A 226 -31.77 31.84 10.67
CA GLU A 226 -31.93 33.16 10.04
C GLU A 226 -33.03 33.12 8.95
N LEU A 227 -34.20 32.54 9.29
CA LEU A 227 -35.42 32.80 8.52
C LEU A 227 -35.91 34.19 8.83
N PRO A 228 -36.07 35.11 7.85
CA PRO A 228 -36.56 36.45 8.10
C PRO A 228 -37.98 36.34 8.65
N LEU A 229 -38.18 36.83 9.86
CA LEU A 229 -39.52 37.15 10.37
C LEU A 229 -40.10 38.17 9.41
N SER A 230 -40.80 37.70 8.36
CA SER A 230 -41.58 38.55 7.49
C SER A 230 -42.65 39.26 8.38
N GLY A 231 -42.53 40.59 8.44
CA GLY A 231 -43.32 41.46 9.24
C GLY A 231 -44.82 41.24 9.03
N GLN A 232 -45.51 40.89 10.10
CA GLN A 232 -46.91 41.14 10.24
C GLN A 232 -47.05 42.62 10.63
N SER A 233 -47.24 43.49 9.64
CA SER A 233 -47.80 44.82 9.80
C SER A 233 -49.25 44.64 10.22
N MET A 234 -49.53 44.83 11.53
CA MET A 234 -50.87 45.00 11.99
C MET A 234 -51.35 46.38 11.51
N ALA A 235 -52.18 46.39 10.50
CA ALA A 235 -53.04 47.55 10.21
C ALA A 235 -54.11 47.60 11.31
N ASN A 236 -54.12 48.69 12.08
CA ASN A 236 -55.15 49.05 13.03
C ASN A 236 -56.30 49.75 12.29
N PRO A 237 -57.55 49.27 12.39
CA PRO A 237 -58.69 50.00 11.84
C PRO A 237 -59.25 50.97 12.89
N ASN A 238 -59.34 52.25 12.53
CA ASN A 238 -60.29 53.20 13.02
C ASN A 238 -61.03 53.85 11.89
#